data_76851c0a91dcc4a960052c02e8f662a4
#
_entry.id   76851c0a91dcc4a960052c02e8f662a4
#
_cell.length_a   1.000
_cell.length_b   1.000
_cell.length_c   1.000
_cell.angle_alpha   90.00
_cell.angle_beta   90.00
_cell.angle_gamma   90.00
#
_symmetry.space_group_name_H-M   'P 1'
#
loop_
_entity.id
_entity.type
_entity.pdbx_description
1 polymer ?
#
loop_
_entity_poly.entity_id
_entity_poly.type
_entity_poly.pdbx_seq_one_letter_code
_entity_poly.pdbx_strand_id
1 'polypeptide(L)'
;MTLEVWQHIRQEAKELAECEPMLASFFHSTILKHQNLGSALSYLLANKLANPIMPAISLREIIEEAYQAEPNIIDCAACDIKAVRHRDPAVELWSTPLLYLKGFHAIQSYRITHYLWNQNRKALALYLQNQISVAFDVDIHPAAKIGHGIMFDHATGIV
;
A
#
# COMPACT_ATOMS: atom_id res chain seq x y z
N MET A 1 12.47 0.10 12.49
CA MET A 1 11.46 1.11 12.13
C MET A 1 10.21 0.50 11.54
N THR A 2 10.31 -0.39 10.56
CA THR A 2 9.14 -1.08 9.96
C THR A 2 8.34 -1.88 10.98
N LEU A 3 9.01 -2.67 11.81
CA LEU A 3 8.35 -3.43 12.88
C LEU A 3 7.64 -2.51 13.88
N GLU A 4 8.26 -1.42 14.25
CA GLU A 4 7.68 -0.43 15.17
C GLU A 4 6.40 0.19 14.60
N VAL A 5 6.44 0.62 13.33
CA VAL A 5 5.25 1.14 12.62
C VAL A 5 4.14 0.10 12.61
N TRP A 6 4.47 -1.15 12.28
CA TRP A 6 3.50 -2.24 12.25
C TRP A 6 2.87 -2.52 13.62
N GLN A 7 3.66 -2.47 14.68
CA GLN A 7 3.16 -2.67 16.04
C GLN A 7 2.16 -1.58 16.44
N HIS A 8 2.45 -0.31 16.09
CA HIS A 8 1.50 0.78 16.30
C HIS A 8 0.18 0.54 15.55
N ILE A 9 0.28 0.15 14.29
CA ILE A 9 -0.91 -0.11 13.45
C ILE A 9 -1.76 -1.24 14.05
N ARG A 10 -1.13 -2.33 14.47
CA ARG A 10 -1.85 -3.45 15.08
C ARG A 10 -2.57 -3.05 16.37
N GLN A 11 -1.88 -2.31 17.22
CA GLN A 11 -2.47 -1.87 18.48
C GLN A 11 -3.67 -0.95 18.25
N GLU A 12 -3.54 -0.01 17.33
CA GLU A 12 -4.65 0.87 16.94
C GLU A 12 -5.83 0.07 16.40
N ALA A 13 -5.57 -0.92 15.54
CA ALA A 13 -6.63 -1.75 14.97
C ALA A 13 -7.41 -2.53 16.04
N LYS A 14 -6.74 -3.04 17.07
CA LYS A 14 -7.40 -3.72 18.21
C LYS A 14 -8.33 -2.77 18.93
N GLU A 15 -7.87 -1.58 19.26
CA GLU A 15 -8.64 -0.57 19.96
C GLU A 15 -9.83 -0.09 19.12
N LEU A 16 -9.61 0.16 17.84
CA LEU A 16 -10.66 0.61 16.93
C LEU A 16 -11.74 -0.45 16.71
N ALA A 17 -11.37 -1.72 16.65
CA ALA A 17 -12.32 -2.83 16.52
C ALA A 17 -13.24 -2.93 17.75
N GLU A 18 -12.71 -2.65 18.95
CA GLU A 18 -13.49 -2.61 20.18
C GLU A 18 -14.42 -1.39 20.23
N CYS A 19 -13.93 -0.23 19.80
CA CYS A 19 -14.70 1.01 19.80
C CYS A 19 -15.82 1.03 18.74
N GLU A 20 -15.58 0.36 17.60
CA GLU A 20 -16.53 0.34 16.49
C GLU A 20 -16.75 -1.10 16.00
N PRO A 21 -17.65 -1.85 16.65
CA PRO A 21 -17.89 -3.26 16.31
C PRO A 21 -18.33 -3.50 14.87
N MET A 22 -18.97 -2.52 14.23
CA MET A 22 -19.36 -2.63 12.82
C MET A 22 -18.17 -2.81 11.87
N LEU A 23 -16.99 -2.36 12.28
CA LEU A 23 -15.75 -2.47 11.49
C LEU A 23 -14.84 -3.57 11.99
N ALA A 24 -15.25 -4.37 12.96
CA ALA A 24 -14.38 -5.41 13.54
C ALA A 24 -13.86 -6.40 12.49
N SER A 25 -14.73 -6.88 11.58
CA SER A 25 -14.31 -7.76 10.49
C SER A 25 -13.34 -7.08 9.53
N PHE A 26 -13.55 -5.81 9.23
CA PHE A 26 -12.66 -5.02 8.39
C PHE A 26 -11.26 -4.92 9.00
N PHE A 27 -11.14 -4.55 10.25
CA PHE A 27 -9.85 -4.47 10.93
C PHE A 27 -9.17 -5.83 11.05
N HIS A 28 -9.95 -6.89 11.28
CA HIS A 28 -9.40 -8.24 11.34
C HIS A 28 -8.83 -8.66 9.99
N SER A 29 -9.62 -8.58 8.93
CA SER A 29 -9.19 -9.04 7.59
C SER A 29 -8.08 -8.19 6.99
N THR A 30 -8.05 -6.89 7.28
CA THR A 30 -7.08 -5.96 6.70
C THR A 30 -5.79 -5.87 7.50
N ILE A 31 -5.86 -5.99 8.83
CA ILE A 31 -4.70 -5.80 9.71
C ILE A 31 -4.45 -6.99 10.62
N LEU A 32 -5.42 -7.35 11.47
CA LEU A 32 -5.15 -8.20 12.63
C LEU A 32 -4.78 -9.64 12.29
N LYS A 33 -5.28 -10.20 11.20
CA LYS A 33 -4.93 -11.56 10.77
C LYS A 33 -3.54 -11.64 10.13
N HIS A 34 -2.92 -10.50 9.79
CA HIS A 34 -1.62 -10.47 9.14
C HIS A 34 -0.49 -10.41 10.16
N GLN A 35 0.64 -11.06 9.83
CA GLN A 35 1.79 -11.13 10.74
C GLN A 35 2.70 -9.90 10.65
N ASN A 36 2.69 -9.21 9.50
CA ASN A 36 3.58 -8.08 9.25
C ASN A 36 2.97 -7.10 8.25
N LEU A 37 3.61 -5.94 8.12
CA LEU A 37 3.17 -4.88 7.22
C LEU A 37 3.10 -5.35 5.77
N GLY A 38 4.08 -6.11 5.30
CA GLY A 38 4.11 -6.60 3.92
C GLY A 38 2.90 -7.47 3.58
N SER A 39 2.52 -8.39 4.49
CA SER A 39 1.33 -9.23 4.31
C SER A 39 0.05 -8.40 4.24
N ALA A 40 -0.12 -7.47 5.17
CA ALA A 40 -1.30 -6.60 5.20
C ALA A 40 -1.37 -5.73 3.94
N LEU A 41 -0.25 -5.15 3.55
CA LEU A 41 -0.18 -4.26 2.39
C LEU A 41 -0.43 -5.03 1.08
N SER A 42 0.14 -6.22 0.91
CA SER A 42 -0.12 -7.05 -0.27
C SER A 42 -1.59 -7.42 -0.39
N TYR A 43 -2.23 -7.79 0.71
CA TYR A 43 -3.66 -8.08 0.74
C TYR A 43 -4.49 -6.87 0.35
N LEU A 44 -4.23 -5.72 0.95
CA LEU A 44 -4.99 -4.50 0.70
C LEU A 44 -4.85 -4.02 -0.74
N LEU A 45 -3.62 -3.92 -1.26
CA LEU A 45 -3.37 -3.45 -2.62
C LEU A 45 -3.95 -4.41 -3.66
N ALA A 46 -3.79 -5.72 -3.46
CA ALA A 46 -4.35 -6.71 -4.36
C ALA A 46 -5.87 -6.57 -4.47
N ASN A 47 -6.56 -6.40 -3.35
CA ASN A 47 -8.01 -6.24 -3.37
C ASN A 47 -8.46 -4.91 -4.00
N LYS A 48 -7.71 -3.84 -3.82
CA LYS A 48 -8.05 -2.54 -4.42
C LYS A 48 -7.80 -2.50 -5.94
N LEU A 49 -6.82 -3.25 -6.43
CA LEU A 49 -6.45 -3.28 -7.85
C LEU A 49 -7.12 -4.40 -8.62
N ALA A 50 -7.76 -5.34 -7.95
CA ALA A 50 -8.39 -6.51 -8.58
C ALA A 50 -9.54 -6.12 -9.50
N ASN A 51 -9.70 -6.91 -10.56
CA ASN A 51 -10.85 -6.86 -11.45
C ASN A 51 -11.13 -8.28 -12.00
N PRO A 52 -12.19 -8.50 -12.80
CA PRO A 52 -12.48 -9.83 -13.33
C PRO A 52 -11.38 -10.44 -14.21
N ILE A 53 -10.54 -9.61 -14.83
CA ILE A 53 -9.45 -10.08 -15.69
C ILE A 53 -8.25 -10.53 -14.84
N MET A 54 -7.95 -9.78 -13.77
CA MET A 54 -6.83 -10.12 -12.88
C MET A 54 -7.33 -10.11 -11.43
N PRO A 55 -7.65 -11.30 -10.87
CA PRO A 55 -8.21 -11.40 -9.52
C PRO A 55 -7.17 -11.10 -8.43
N ALA A 56 -7.66 -10.81 -7.24
CA ALA A 56 -6.81 -10.42 -6.11
C ALA A 56 -5.72 -11.46 -5.78
N ILE A 57 -6.03 -12.75 -5.91
CA ILE A 57 -5.04 -13.80 -5.61
C ILE A 57 -3.82 -13.72 -6.53
N SER A 58 -4.03 -13.44 -7.82
CA SER A 58 -2.93 -13.28 -8.78
C SER A 58 -2.12 -12.04 -8.51
N LEU A 59 -2.78 -10.94 -8.20
CA LEU A 59 -2.10 -9.68 -7.83
C LEU A 59 -1.29 -9.86 -6.55
N ARG A 60 -1.83 -10.56 -5.57
CA ARG A 60 -1.13 -10.80 -4.31
C ARG A 60 0.16 -11.59 -4.53
N GLU A 61 0.13 -12.60 -5.40
CA GLU A 61 1.34 -13.35 -5.77
C GLU A 61 2.41 -12.45 -6.38
N ILE A 62 2.02 -11.56 -7.29
CA ILE A 62 2.94 -10.60 -7.92
C ILE A 62 3.55 -9.67 -6.88
N ILE A 63 2.73 -9.12 -5.98
CA ILE A 63 3.18 -8.19 -4.96
C ILE A 63 4.12 -8.88 -3.96
N GLU A 64 3.77 -10.08 -3.52
CA GLU A 64 4.59 -10.85 -2.58
C GLU A 64 5.93 -11.26 -3.21
N GLU A 65 5.95 -11.60 -4.51
CA GLU A 65 7.20 -11.84 -5.25
C GLU A 65 8.12 -10.62 -5.18
N ALA A 66 7.58 -9.43 -5.44
CA ALA A 66 8.35 -8.19 -5.36
C ALA A 66 8.91 -7.94 -3.94
N TYR A 67 8.09 -8.16 -2.93
CA TYR A 67 8.50 -7.98 -1.54
C TYR A 67 9.57 -8.98 -1.10
N GLN A 68 9.52 -10.21 -1.59
CA GLN A 68 10.55 -11.21 -1.32
C GLN A 68 11.87 -10.87 -2.02
N ALA A 69 11.80 -10.40 -3.25
CA ALA A 69 12.99 -10.03 -4.02
C ALA A 69 13.62 -8.74 -3.51
N GLU A 70 12.81 -7.76 -3.12
CA GLU A 70 13.26 -6.45 -2.63
C GLU A 70 12.52 -6.07 -1.33
N PRO A 71 12.92 -6.63 -0.17
CA PRO A 71 12.27 -6.30 1.12
C PRO A 71 12.29 -4.81 1.46
N ASN A 72 13.23 -4.06 0.91
CA ASN A 72 13.30 -2.61 1.10
C ASN A 72 12.04 -1.87 0.63
N ILE A 73 11.27 -2.46 -0.26
CA ILE A 73 9.98 -1.87 -0.70
C ILE A 73 9.04 -1.70 0.51
N ILE A 74 9.02 -2.69 1.39
CA ILE A 74 8.19 -2.62 2.62
C ILE A 74 8.73 -1.55 3.58
N ASP A 75 10.04 -1.43 3.69
CA ASP A 75 10.65 -0.38 4.53
C ASP A 75 10.32 1.01 3.99
N CYS A 76 10.30 1.19 2.68
CA CYS A 76 9.86 2.44 2.07
C CYS A 76 8.40 2.75 2.42
N ALA A 77 7.54 1.74 2.44
CA ALA A 77 6.13 1.92 2.85
C ALA A 77 6.03 2.41 4.30
N ALA A 78 6.82 1.83 5.19
CA ALA A 78 6.87 2.29 6.59
C ALA A 78 7.35 3.73 6.71
N CYS A 79 8.36 4.12 5.91
CA CYS A 79 8.83 5.52 5.85
C CYS A 79 7.74 6.46 5.36
N ASP A 80 6.97 6.04 4.36
CA ASP A 80 5.88 6.84 3.82
C ASP A 80 4.74 7.02 4.84
N ILE A 81 4.37 5.96 5.57
CA ILE A 81 3.40 6.06 6.67
C ILE A 81 3.85 7.08 7.70
N LYS A 82 5.11 7.00 8.11
CA LYS A 82 5.69 7.92 9.08
C LYS A 82 5.66 9.36 8.56
N ALA A 83 6.00 9.55 7.28
CA ALA A 83 6.00 10.87 6.65
C ALA A 83 4.60 11.51 6.65
N VAL A 84 3.59 10.74 6.28
CA VAL A 84 2.19 11.21 6.28
C VAL A 84 1.77 11.60 7.71
N ARG A 85 2.02 10.73 8.68
CA ARG A 85 1.62 10.99 10.05
C ARG A 85 2.28 12.25 10.63
N HIS A 86 3.52 12.51 10.27
CA HIS A 86 4.26 13.67 10.77
C HIS A 86 3.92 14.97 10.03
N ARG A 87 3.55 14.90 8.76
CA ARG A 87 3.38 16.11 7.92
C ARG A 87 1.93 16.53 7.76
N ASP A 88 1.00 15.58 7.81
CA ASP A 88 -0.42 15.88 7.63
C ASP A 88 -1.10 16.07 9.00
N PRO A 89 -1.49 17.30 9.36
CA PRO A 89 -2.12 17.55 10.64
C PRO A 89 -3.49 16.89 10.80
N ALA A 90 -4.12 16.46 9.70
CA ALA A 90 -5.39 15.74 9.74
C ALA A 90 -5.21 14.25 10.05
N VAL A 91 -3.99 13.71 10.01
CA VAL A 91 -3.70 12.30 10.25
C VAL A 91 -3.18 12.09 11.66
N GLU A 92 -4.01 11.50 12.51
CA GLU A 92 -3.68 11.24 13.92
C GLU A 92 -3.11 9.83 14.15
N LEU A 93 -3.51 8.86 13.32
CA LEU A 93 -3.20 7.45 13.53
C LEU A 93 -2.22 6.92 12.49
N TRP A 94 -1.39 5.98 12.92
CA TRP A 94 -0.46 5.26 12.04
C TRP A 94 -1.19 4.42 10.99
N SER A 95 -2.38 3.90 11.34
CA SER A 95 -3.17 3.05 10.45
C SER A 95 -3.89 3.81 9.32
N THR A 96 -4.10 5.11 9.48
CA THR A 96 -4.88 5.90 8.52
C THR A 96 -4.31 5.86 7.09
N PRO A 97 -3.00 6.06 6.86
CA PRO A 97 -2.45 5.96 5.50
C PRO A 97 -2.66 4.58 4.88
N LEU A 98 -2.40 3.53 5.65
CA LEU A 98 -2.55 2.15 5.18
C LEU A 98 -3.99 1.85 4.77
N LEU A 99 -4.96 2.25 5.58
CA LEU A 99 -6.36 1.88 5.38
C LEU A 99 -7.07 2.73 4.34
N TYR A 100 -6.79 4.05 4.30
CA TYR A 100 -7.73 4.96 3.65
C TYR A 100 -7.12 5.90 2.61
N LEU A 101 -5.81 6.16 2.61
CA LEU A 101 -5.25 7.22 1.78
C LEU A 101 -4.81 6.69 0.41
N LYS A 102 -5.55 7.07 -0.63
CA LYS A 102 -5.27 6.56 -1.99
C LYS A 102 -3.91 7.02 -2.54
N GLY A 103 -3.40 8.17 -2.10
CA GLY A 103 -2.05 8.61 -2.48
C GLY A 103 -0.98 7.69 -1.95
N PHE A 104 -1.12 7.23 -0.71
CA PHE A 104 -0.25 6.19 -0.14
C PHE A 104 -0.37 4.88 -0.92
N HIS A 105 -1.59 4.43 -1.20
CA HIS A 105 -1.83 3.21 -1.97
C HIS A 105 -1.20 3.27 -3.37
N ALA A 106 -1.30 4.42 -4.02
CA ALA A 106 -0.74 4.64 -5.36
C ALA A 106 0.79 4.54 -5.36
N ILE A 107 1.46 5.16 -4.38
CA ILE A 107 2.92 5.10 -4.29
C ILE A 107 3.38 3.67 -4.03
N GLN A 108 2.73 2.95 -3.11
CA GLN A 108 3.12 1.57 -2.81
C GLN A 108 2.88 0.65 -4.02
N SER A 109 1.81 0.88 -4.75
CA SER A 109 1.54 0.15 -6.00
C SER A 109 2.57 0.48 -7.08
N TYR A 110 2.96 1.75 -7.21
CA TYR A 110 4.03 2.16 -8.10
C TYR A 110 5.35 1.42 -7.82
N ARG A 111 5.71 1.21 -6.56
CA ARG A 111 6.94 0.51 -6.20
C ARG A 111 6.96 -0.92 -6.75
N ILE A 112 5.81 -1.57 -6.83
CA ILE A 112 5.68 -2.89 -7.46
C ILE A 112 5.90 -2.78 -8.98
N THR A 113 5.29 -1.80 -9.64
CA THR A 113 5.49 -1.59 -11.08
C THR A 113 6.93 -1.24 -11.40
N HIS A 114 7.60 -0.47 -10.56
CA HIS A 114 9.01 -0.13 -10.71
C HIS A 114 9.91 -1.36 -10.62
N TYR A 115 9.67 -2.23 -9.65
CA TYR A 115 10.35 -3.53 -9.55
C TYR A 115 10.18 -4.34 -10.84
N LEU A 116 8.93 -4.49 -11.31
CA LEU A 116 8.64 -5.26 -12.52
C LEU A 116 9.33 -4.66 -13.76
N TRP A 117 9.32 -3.35 -13.89
CA TRP A 117 10.01 -2.64 -14.97
C TRP A 117 11.49 -2.97 -14.99
N ASN A 118 12.14 -2.94 -13.83
CA ASN A 118 13.57 -3.24 -13.70
C ASN A 118 13.90 -4.72 -13.92
N GLN A 119 12.91 -5.61 -13.78
CA GLN A 119 13.03 -7.04 -14.13
C GLN A 119 12.70 -7.32 -15.61
N ASN A 120 12.57 -6.28 -16.42
CA ASN A 120 12.18 -6.37 -17.83
C ASN A 120 10.78 -7.01 -18.05
N ARG A 121 9.91 -6.91 -17.05
CA ARG A 121 8.50 -7.34 -17.14
C ARG A 121 7.63 -6.13 -17.45
N LYS A 122 7.95 -5.46 -18.54
CA LYS A 122 7.38 -4.16 -18.89
C LYS A 122 5.89 -4.22 -19.21
N ALA A 123 5.43 -5.28 -19.87
CA ALA A 123 4.02 -5.44 -20.19
C ALA A 123 3.16 -5.48 -18.93
N LEU A 124 3.60 -6.24 -17.92
CA LEU A 124 2.88 -6.32 -16.64
C LEU A 124 2.96 -5.00 -15.88
N ALA A 125 4.12 -4.35 -15.90
CA ALA A 125 4.29 -3.03 -15.26
C ALA A 125 3.33 -1.99 -15.84
N LEU A 126 3.20 -1.94 -17.17
CA LEU A 126 2.30 -1.00 -17.84
C LEU A 126 0.82 -1.34 -17.59
N TYR A 127 0.48 -2.63 -17.58
CA TYR A 127 -0.86 -3.05 -17.21
C TYR A 127 -1.25 -2.54 -15.83
N LEU A 128 -0.36 -2.74 -14.85
CA LEU A 128 -0.61 -2.30 -13.47
C LEU A 128 -0.59 -0.78 -13.34
N GLN A 129 0.26 -0.07 -14.09
CA GLN A 129 0.23 1.40 -14.13
C GLN A 129 -1.18 1.90 -14.48
N ASN A 130 -1.82 1.31 -15.48
CA ASN A 130 -3.17 1.69 -15.87
C ASN A 130 -4.19 1.37 -14.76
N GLN A 131 -4.08 0.21 -14.12
CA GLN A 131 -4.97 -0.15 -13.02
C GLN A 131 -4.81 0.80 -11.82
N ILE A 132 -3.60 1.22 -11.52
CA ILE A 132 -3.32 2.21 -10.47
C ILE A 132 -3.99 3.55 -10.80
N SER A 133 -3.87 3.99 -12.04
CA SER A 133 -4.52 5.23 -12.50
C SER A 133 -6.04 5.15 -12.35
N VAL A 134 -6.63 4.04 -12.75
CA VAL A 134 -8.09 3.82 -12.63
C VAL A 134 -8.53 3.77 -11.17
N ALA A 135 -7.78 3.06 -10.33
CA ALA A 135 -8.18 2.85 -8.92
C ALA A 135 -7.93 4.09 -8.05
N PHE A 136 -6.83 4.80 -8.26
CA PHE A 136 -6.35 5.83 -7.33
C PHE A 136 -6.23 7.23 -7.95
N ASP A 137 -6.51 7.37 -9.25
CA ASP A 137 -6.39 8.66 -9.96
C ASP A 137 -4.97 9.25 -9.89
N VAL A 138 -3.97 8.38 -9.92
CA VAL A 138 -2.54 8.72 -9.90
C VAL A 138 -1.84 7.97 -11.03
N ASP A 139 -1.20 8.71 -11.93
CA ASP A 139 -0.53 8.13 -13.09
C ASP A 139 0.98 8.35 -12.98
N ILE A 140 1.72 7.30 -12.60
CA ILE A 140 3.18 7.33 -12.48
C ILE A 140 3.76 6.26 -13.38
N HIS A 141 4.64 6.67 -14.28
CA HIS A 141 5.33 5.71 -15.15
C HIS A 141 6.24 4.79 -14.31
N PRO A 142 6.24 3.47 -14.57
CA PRO A 142 7.04 2.53 -13.80
C PRO A 142 8.55 2.81 -13.76
N ALA A 143 9.09 3.46 -14.79
CA ALA A 143 10.51 3.83 -14.84
C ALA A 143 10.86 5.02 -13.95
N ALA A 144 9.88 5.77 -13.43
CA ALA A 144 10.14 6.90 -12.55
C ALA A 144 10.93 6.46 -11.31
N LYS A 145 11.82 7.31 -10.83
CA LYS A 145 12.65 7.03 -9.65
C LYS A 145 12.16 7.90 -8.50
N ILE A 146 11.43 7.29 -7.59
CA ILE A 146 10.85 7.97 -6.41
C ILE A 146 11.51 7.37 -5.16
N GLY A 147 12.01 8.25 -4.29
CA GLY A 147 12.61 7.85 -3.03
C GLY A 147 11.58 7.35 -2.01
N HIS A 148 11.88 7.53 -0.74
CA HIS A 148 11.01 7.14 0.36
C HIS A 148 10.72 8.33 1.27
N GLY A 149 9.78 8.17 2.20
CA GLY A 149 9.32 9.28 3.02
C GLY A 149 8.45 10.23 2.21
N ILE A 150 7.63 9.71 1.33
CA ILE A 150 6.81 10.46 0.37
C ILE A 150 5.38 10.56 0.89
N MET A 151 4.78 11.74 0.71
CA MET A 151 3.37 11.96 0.94
C MET A 151 2.75 12.59 -0.30
N PHE A 152 1.74 11.91 -0.86
CA PHE A 152 0.85 12.49 -1.87
C PHE A 152 -0.46 12.87 -1.18
N ASP A 153 -0.64 14.16 -0.92
CA ASP A 153 -1.81 14.64 -0.22
C ASP A 153 -3.04 14.64 -1.14
N HIS A 154 -4.12 13.99 -0.70
CA HIS A 154 -5.34 13.74 -1.47
C HIS A 154 -5.10 12.98 -2.78
N ALA A 155 -4.11 13.34 -3.54
CA ALA A 155 -3.56 12.67 -4.73
C ALA A 155 -4.45 12.70 -5.98
N THR A 156 -5.59 13.36 -5.96
CA THR A 156 -6.49 13.40 -7.12
C THR A 156 -5.84 14.10 -8.29
N GLY A 157 -5.66 13.36 -9.41
CA GLY A 157 -5.11 13.90 -10.65
C GLY A 157 -3.60 14.08 -10.66
N ILE A 158 -2.85 13.40 -9.81
CA ILE A 158 -1.38 13.43 -9.85
C ILE A 158 -0.87 12.65 -11.08
N VAL A 159 0.07 13.28 -11.78
CA VAL A 159 0.75 12.69 -12.94
C VAL A 159 2.27 12.78 -12.73
#